data_eb2f4424b7a37da47a3bfc455aa1ad3d
#
_entry.id   eb2f4424b7a37da47a3bfc455aa1ad3d
#
_cell.length_a   1.000
_cell.length_b   1.000
_cell.length_c   1.000
_cell.angle_alpha   90.00
_cell.angle_beta   90.00
_cell.angle_gamma   90.00
#
_symmetry.space_group_name_H-M   'P 1'
#
loop_
_entity.id
_entity.type
_entity.pdbx_description
1 polymer ?
#
loop_
_entity_poly.entity_id
_entity_poly.type
_entity_poly.pdbx_seq_one_letter_code
_entity_poly.pdbx_strand_id
1 'polypeptide(L)'
;MSKRQRKTPPKARDKPTSACMAWLCGADAFDTLTCQGYTSLAQNPEIIAGVDAIARAIGSMSIHLLRNSTDGDLRVFDGLARKLDIDPNANMTRSAFMAWIVRTMYLEGNGNAVVWPQTENGRLGDLIPIPSAYASFVPDGWGYQVYINGQAHRPDEVLHFTIGSDTLYPWLGTGYRVSLGEVANNLKQAARTKKGFMESKWKPSLIVK
;
A
#
# COMPACT_ATOMS: atom_id res chain seq x y z
N MET A 1 -49.49 5.19 52.00
CA MET A 1 -48.44 4.21 51.74
C MET A 1 -47.84 4.45 50.34
N SER A 2 -46.71 5.15 50.25
CA SER A 2 -46.07 5.54 48.99
C SER A 2 -45.08 4.45 48.58
N LYS A 3 -45.28 3.80 47.41
CA LYS A 3 -44.35 2.80 46.86
C LYS A 3 -43.12 3.50 46.28
N ARG A 4 -41.99 3.35 46.95
CA ARG A 4 -40.65 3.73 46.43
C ARG A 4 -40.33 2.87 45.21
N GLN A 5 -40.30 3.48 44.06
CA GLN A 5 -39.72 2.88 42.83
C GLN A 5 -38.21 2.65 43.03
N ARG A 6 -37.79 1.40 42.95
CA ARG A 6 -36.38 1.02 42.89
C ARG A 6 -35.81 1.53 41.57
N LYS A 7 -34.89 2.50 41.65
CA LYS A 7 -34.05 2.91 40.51
C LYS A 7 -33.17 1.72 40.13
N THR A 8 -33.33 1.22 38.92
CA THR A 8 -32.42 0.27 38.29
C THR A 8 -31.00 0.88 38.25
N PRO A 9 -29.95 0.13 38.62
CA PRO A 9 -28.60 0.62 38.52
C PRO A 9 -28.28 0.91 37.05
N PRO A 10 -27.45 1.95 36.76
CA PRO A 10 -27.06 2.27 35.40
C PRO A 10 -26.30 1.06 34.83
N LYS A 11 -26.74 0.61 33.66
CA LYS A 11 -26.09 -0.44 32.88
C LYS A 11 -24.62 -0.07 32.74
N ALA A 12 -23.73 -0.92 33.22
CA ALA A 12 -22.29 -0.73 33.06
C ALA A 12 -22.04 -0.44 31.58
N ARG A 13 -21.45 0.71 31.29
CA ARG A 13 -20.91 1.00 29.95
C ARG A 13 -19.93 -0.13 29.67
N ASP A 14 -20.25 -0.96 28.69
CA ASP A 14 -19.29 -1.89 28.15
C ASP A 14 -18.03 -1.07 27.86
N LYS A 15 -16.93 -1.45 28.50
CA LYS A 15 -15.63 -0.92 28.15
C LYS A 15 -15.50 -1.09 26.64
N PRO A 16 -15.10 -0.06 25.88
CA PRO A 16 -14.84 -0.27 24.48
C PRO A 16 -13.84 -1.43 24.41
N THR A 17 -14.29 -2.55 23.92
CA THR A 17 -13.43 -3.63 23.47
C THR A 17 -12.38 -2.93 22.65
N SER A 18 -11.10 -3.06 22.98
CA SER A 18 -9.99 -2.48 22.24
C SER A 18 -10.34 -2.66 20.78
N ALA A 19 -10.81 -1.60 20.14
CA ALA A 19 -10.98 -1.62 18.70
C ALA A 19 -9.56 -1.84 18.20
N CYS A 20 -9.28 -3.08 17.83
CA CYS A 20 -8.05 -3.45 17.16
C CYS A 20 -8.01 -2.52 15.96
N MET A 21 -7.19 -1.48 16.01
CA MET A 21 -7.02 -0.57 14.89
C MET A 21 -6.26 -1.35 13.83
N ALA A 22 -7.03 -2.12 13.05
CA ALA A 22 -6.52 -2.75 11.85
C ALA A 22 -6.23 -1.62 10.85
N TRP A 23 -4.97 -1.41 10.55
CA TRP A 23 -4.55 -0.52 9.49
C TRP A 23 -4.86 -1.19 8.16
N LEU A 24 -6.03 -0.86 7.63
CA LEU A 24 -6.46 -1.31 6.32
C LEU A 24 -5.60 -0.62 5.26
N CYS A 25 -4.81 -1.39 4.56
CA CYS A 25 -3.98 -0.90 3.46
C CYS A 25 -4.74 -0.75 2.14
N GLY A 26 -6.01 -1.17 2.08
CA GLY A 26 -6.81 -1.12 0.87
C GLY A 26 -7.19 0.31 0.46
N ALA A 27 -7.13 0.57 -0.86
CA ALA A 27 -7.56 1.84 -1.45
C ALA A 27 -8.97 2.22 -1.03
N ASP A 28 -9.89 1.26 -1.04
CA ASP A 28 -11.32 1.47 -0.76
C ASP A 28 -11.60 1.84 0.71
N ALA A 29 -10.81 1.29 1.65
CA ALA A 29 -10.96 1.62 3.06
C ALA A 29 -10.53 3.07 3.35
N PHE A 30 -9.52 3.57 2.64
CA PHE A 30 -9.07 4.94 2.76
C PHE A 30 -10.07 5.91 2.10
N ASP A 31 -10.64 5.54 0.95
CA ASP A 31 -11.64 6.34 0.25
C ASP A 31 -12.94 6.51 1.07
N THR A 32 -13.25 5.55 1.95
CA THR A 32 -14.42 5.65 2.85
C THR A 32 -14.16 6.60 4.04
N LEU A 33 -12.90 6.79 4.42
CA LEU A 33 -12.51 7.62 5.56
C LEU A 33 -12.12 9.05 5.18
N THR A 34 -11.89 9.33 3.89
CA THR A 34 -11.45 10.64 3.41
C THR A 34 -12.58 11.48 2.86
N CYS A 35 -12.41 12.80 2.96
CA CYS A 35 -13.37 13.84 2.62
C CYS A 35 -13.95 13.72 1.21
N GLN A 36 -15.19 14.20 1.04
CA GLN A 36 -15.85 14.37 -0.26
C GLN A 36 -14.93 15.09 -1.26
N GLY A 37 -14.63 14.43 -2.36
CA GLY A 37 -13.79 14.98 -3.44
C GLY A 37 -12.42 14.33 -3.61
N TYR A 38 -12.06 13.38 -2.76
CA TYR A 38 -10.83 12.61 -2.94
C TYR A 38 -10.90 11.78 -4.23
N THR A 39 -9.87 11.91 -5.05
CA THR A 39 -9.69 11.06 -6.23
C THR A 39 -8.56 10.08 -5.93
N SER A 40 -8.84 8.77 -6.06
CA SER A 40 -7.82 7.74 -5.90
C SER A 40 -6.60 8.05 -6.78
N LEU A 41 -5.39 7.90 -6.24
CA LEU A 41 -4.15 8.09 -6.99
C LEU A 41 -4.09 7.17 -8.21
N ALA A 42 -4.66 5.97 -8.08
CA ALA A 42 -4.76 4.99 -9.17
C ALA A 42 -5.67 5.43 -10.33
N GLN A 43 -6.40 6.53 -10.20
CA GLN A 43 -7.25 7.08 -11.26
C GLN A 43 -6.65 8.32 -11.96
N ASN A 44 -5.50 8.81 -11.50
CA ASN A 44 -4.85 9.97 -12.09
C ASN A 44 -3.74 9.52 -13.07
N PRO A 45 -3.89 9.77 -14.38
CA PRO A 45 -2.95 9.28 -15.40
C PRO A 45 -1.54 9.83 -15.25
N GLU A 46 -1.37 11.07 -14.79
CA GLU A 46 -0.06 11.67 -14.57
C GLU A 46 0.68 10.99 -13.43
N ILE A 47 -0.02 10.68 -12.33
CA ILE A 47 0.56 9.96 -11.18
C ILE A 47 0.90 8.52 -11.59
N ILE A 48 -0.01 7.84 -12.29
CA ILE A 48 0.23 6.49 -12.80
C ILE A 48 1.49 6.48 -13.70
N ALA A 49 1.62 7.44 -14.61
CA ALA A 49 2.78 7.52 -15.49
C ALA A 49 4.09 7.71 -14.72
N GLY A 50 4.09 8.53 -13.66
CA GLY A 50 5.24 8.72 -12.76
C GLY A 50 5.59 7.44 -12.00
N VAL A 51 4.60 6.80 -11.39
CA VAL A 51 4.80 5.53 -10.67
C VAL A 51 5.26 4.42 -11.62
N ASP A 52 4.73 4.35 -12.83
CA ASP A 52 5.14 3.38 -13.84
C ASP A 52 6.58 3.59 -14.30
N ALA A 53 7.05 4.83 -14.36
CA ALA A 53 8.44 5.11 -14.67
C ALA A 53 9.38 4.57 -13.57
N ILE A 54 9.04 4.80 -12.29
CA ILE A 54 9.77 4.25 -11.14
C ILE A 54 9.71 2.72 -11.14
N ALA A 55 8.53 2.15 -11.35
CA ALA A 55 8.31 0.71 -11.37
C ALA A 55 9.12 0.01 -12.46
N ARG A 56 9.21 0.60 -13.65
CA ARG A 56 10.06 0.08 -14.74
C ARG A 56 11.54 0.18 -14.42
N ALA A 57 11.98 1.28 -13.83
CA ALA A 57 13.37 1.44 -13.43
C ALA A 57 13.79 0.37 -12.41
N ILE A 58 12.98 0.17 -11.34
CA ILE A 58 13.24 -0.86 -10.33
C ILE A 58 13.10 -2.27 -10.90
N GLY A 59 12.09 -2.51 -11.75
CA GLY A 59 11.88 -3.79 -12.42
C GLY A 59 13.01 -4.18 -13.39
N SER A 60 13.82 -3.25 -13.85
CA SER A 60 15.00 -3.53 -14.69
C SER A 60 16.26 -3.89 -13.89
N MET A 61 16.27 -3.65 -12.59
CA MET A 61 17.42 -3.96 -11.74
C MET A 61 17.55 -5.47 -11.50
N SER A 62 18.78 -6.00 -11.55
CA SER A 62 19.07 -7.40 -11.22
C SER A 62 19.23 -7.57 -9.71
N ILE A 63 18.75 -8.70 -9.20
CA ILE A 63 18.89 -9.07 -7.79
C ILE A 63 19.99 -10.13 -7.68
N HIS A 64 21.05 -9.84 -6.92
CA HIS A 64 22.14 -10.76 -6.71
C HIS A 64 22.13 -11.30 -5.28
N LEU A 65 22.12 -12.63 -5.16
CA LEU A 65 22.33 -13.29 -3.88
C LEU A 65 23.84 -13.38 -3.64
N LEU A 66 24.29 -12.77 -2.55
CA LEU A 66 25.70 -12.77 -2.16
C LEU A 66 25.88 -13.59 -0.89
N ARG A 67 26.99 -14.34 -0.81
CA ARG A 67 27.46 -14.99 0.40
C ARG A 67 28.71 -14.27 0.88
N ASN A 68 28.68 -13.80 2.12
CA ASN A 68 29.84 -13.22 2.75
C ASN A 68 30.91 -14.32 2.98
N SER A 69 32.14 -14.07 2.57
CA SER A 69 33.30 -14.93 2.73
C SER A 69 34.47 -14.10 3.27
N THR A 70 35.49 -14.78 3.84
CA THR A 70 36.71 -14.14 4.34
C THR A 70 37.45 -13.36 3.27
N ASP A 71 37.32 -13.74 2.00
CA ASP A 71 37.98 -13.12 0.84
C ASP A 71 37.08 -12.14 0.09
N GLY A 72 35.91 -11.81 0.64
CA GLY A 72 34.90 -10.91 0.05
C GLY A 72 33.57 -11.59 -0.27
N ASP A 73 32.67 -10.82 -0.87
CA ASP A 73 31.31 -11.29 -1.21
C ASP A 73 31.33 -12.11 -2.50
N LEU A 74 30.89 -13.36 -2.39
CA LEU A 74 30.78 -14.26 -3.53
C LEU A 74 29.33 -14.35 -4.02
N ARG A 75 29.11 -14.15 -5.31
CA ARG A 75 27.77 -14.33 -5.93
C ARG A 75 27.39 -15.81 -5.93
N VAL A 76 26.21 -16.09 -5.41
CA VAL A 76 25.62 -17.44 -5.35
C VAL A 76 24.68 -17.64 -6.52
N PHE A 77 24.79 -18.81 -7.18
CA PHE A 77 23.93 -19.23 -8.28
C PHE A 77 23.24 -20.53 -7.90
N ASP A 78 22.22 -20.42 -7.07
CA ASP A 78 21.42 -21.57 -6.64
C ASP A 78 19.93 -21.38 -6.99
N GLY A 79 19.10 -22.33 -6.57
CA GLY A 79 17.65 -22.27 -6.79
C GLY A 79 16.99 -21.03 -6.17
N LEU A 80 17.50 -20.55 -5.03
CA LEU A 80 17.01 -19.34 -4.40
C LEU A 80 17.37 -18.08 -5.21
N ALA A 81 18.63 -17.99 -5.69
CA ALA A 81 19.07 -16.88 -6.54
C ALA A 81 18.22 -16.83 -7.83
N ARG A 82 17.90 -17.98 -8.42
CA ARG A 82 17.04 -18.06 -9.60
C ARG A 82 15.62 -17.60 -9.30
N LYS A 83 15.03 -17.98 -8.17
CA LYS A 83 13.69 -17.53 -7.75
C LYS A 83 13.63 -16.00 -7.54
N LEU A 84 14.67 -15.42 -6.98
CA LEU A 84 14.71 -13.99 -6.73
C LEU A 84 14.95 -13.14 -7.99
N ASP A 85 15.84 -13.61 -8.89
CA ASP A 85 16.30 -12.79 -10.03
C ASP A 85 15.61 -13.14 -11.36
N ILE A 86 15.03 -14.33 -11.52
CA ILE A 86 14.48 -14.77 -12.80
C ILE A 86 12.98 -15.09 -12.69
N ASP A 87 12.62 -16.09 -11.87
CA ASP A 87 11.29 -16.67 -11.82
C ASP A 87 10.67 -16.56 -10.41
N PRO A 88 10.20 -15.38 -9.97
CA PRO A 88 9.65 -15.22 -8.63
C PRO A 88 8.39 -16.07 -8.40
N ASN A 89 7.57 -16.23 -9.42
CA ASN A 89 6.42 -17.15 -9.40
C ASN A 89 6.06 -17.61 -10.83
N ALA A 90 5.18 -18.61 -10.91
CA ALA A 90 4.77 -19.20 -12.19
C ALA A 90 3.97 -18.24 -13.10
N ASN A 91 3.38 -17.18 -12.55
CA ASN A 91 2.44 -16.32 -13.26
C ASN A 91 3.04 -14.98 -13.70
N MET A 92 4.21 -14.60 -13.18
CA MET A 92 4.78 -13.28 -13.39
C MET A 92 6.29 -13.35 -13.63
N THR A 93 6.77 -12.56 -14.58
CA THR A 93 8.20 -12.32 -14.73
C THR A 93 8.72 -11.47 -13.57
N ARG A 94 10.03 -11.56 -13.29
CA ARG A 94 10.68 -10.74 -12.26
C ARG A 94 10.36 -9.24 -12.41
N SER A 95 10.47 -8.71 -13.64
CA SER A 95 10.20 -7.29 -13.90
C SER A 95 8.76 -6.92 -13.59
N ALA A 96 7.78 -7.76 -13.97
CA ALA A 96 6.38 -7.55 -13.65
C ALA A 96 6.10 -7.65 -12.15
N PHE A 97 6.74 -8.60 -11.47
CA PHE A 97 6.62 -8.79 -10.03
C PHE A 97 7.16 -7.58 -9.24
N MET A 98 8.35 -7.09 -9.57
CA MET A 98 8.92 -5.91 -8.94
C MET A 98 8.09 -4.66 -9.23
N ALA A 99 7.63 -4.50 -10.47
CA ALA A 99 6.74 -3.40 -10.83
C ALA A 99 5.41 -3.45 -10.07
N TRP A 100 4.88 -4.64 -9.84
CA TRP A 100 3.67 -4.81 -9.03
C TRP A 100 3.89 -4.36 -7.57
N ILE A 101 5.00 -4.75 -6.93
CA ILE A 101 5.34 -4.32 -5.57
C ILE A 101 5.39 -2.80 -5.49
N VAL A 102 6.10 -2.16 -6.42
CA VAL A 102 6.24 -0.70 -6.46
C VAL A 102 4.89 -0.02 -6.65
N ARG A 103 4.09 -0.45 -7.64
CA ARG A 103 2.76 0.10 -7.86
C ARG A 103 1.86 -0.04 -6.64
N THR A 104 1.87 -1.21 -6.00
CA THR A 104 1.09 -1.45 -4.80
C THR A 104 1.49 -0.50 -3.68
N MET A 105 2.78 -0.33 -3.40
CA MET A 105 3.24 0.60 -2.37
C MET A 105 2.82 2.06 -2.66
N TYR A 106 2.92 2.52 -3.90
CA TYR A 106 2.63 3.92 -4.23
C TYR A 106 1.14 4.22 -4.41
N LEU A 107 0.39 3.34 -5.04
CA LEU A 107 -0.99 3.62 -5.47
C LEU A 107 -2.04 3.08 -4.50
N GLU A 108 -1.87 1.87 -3.97
CA GLU A 108 -2.91 1.15 -3.25
C GLU A 108 -2.58 0.88 -1.79
N GLY A 109 -1.38 0.45 -1.49
CA GLY A 109 -0.97 -0.04 -0.17
C GLY A 109 -0.55 1.04 0.83
N ASN A 110 -0.70 2.32 0.48
CA ASN A 110 -0.27 3.45 1.33
C ASN A 110 1.13 3.26 1.91
N GLY A 111 2.10 2.97 1.04
CA GLY A 111 3.49 2.73 1.42
C GLY A 111 3.82 1.29 1.80
N ASN A 112 2.88 0.36 1.69
CA ASN A 112 3.09 -1.03 2.08
C ASN A 112 2.75 -1.98 0.94
N ALA A 113 3.51 -3.07 0.82
CA ALA A 113 3.18 -4.20 -0.03
C ALA A 113 3.57 -5.50 0.67
N VAL A 114 2.77 -6.53 0.50
CA VAL A 114 2.97 -7.83 1.13
C VAL A 114 3.11 -8.90 0.08
N VAL A 115 4.10 -9.77 0.26
CA VAL A 115 4.31 -10.96 -0.56
C VAL A 115 4.39 -12.17 0.35
N TRP A 116 3.66 -13.21 0.00
CA TRP A 116 3.66 -14.48 0.70
C TRP A 116 4.70 -15.41 0.08
N PRO A 117 5.77 -15.80 0.81
CA PRO A 117 6.71 -16.80 0.35
C PRO A 117 6.13 -18.20 0.58
N GLN A 118 5.71 -18.86 -0.47
CA GLN A 118 5.30 -20.25 -0.39
C GLN A 118 6.53 -21.15 -0.26
N THR A 119 6.53 -22.03 0.75
CA THR A 119 7.65 -22.93 1.01
C THR A 119 7.23 -24.37 0.68
N GLU A 120 8.02 -25.05 -0.13
CA GLU A 120 7.82 -26.46 -0.46
C GLU A 120 9.07 -27.24 -0.05
N ASN A 121 8.90 -28.28 0.78
CA ASN A 121 10.00 -29.13 1.25
C ASN A 121 11.19 -28.36 1.85
N GLY A 122 10.91 -27.27 2.58
CA GLY A 122 11.93 -26.41 3.19
C GLY A 122 12.71 -25.53 2.20
N ARG A 123 12.26 -25.43 0.96
CA ARG A 123 12.81 -24.54 -0.06
C ARG A 123 11.77 -23.49 -0.45
N LEU A 124 12.25 -22.31 -0.86
CA LEU A 124 11.39 -21.29 -1.41
C LEU A 124 10.79 -21.80 -2.73
N GLY A 125 9.47 -21.93 -2.75
CA GLY A 125 8.67 -22.19 -3.94
C GLY A 125 8.34 -20.89 -4.66
N ASP A 126 7.10 -20.45 -4.63
CA ASP A 126 6.65 -19.24 -5.30
C ASP A 126 6.51 -18.05 -4.33
N LEU A 127 6.75 -16.86 -4.86
CA LEU A 127 6.49 -15.60 -4.18
C LEU A 127 5.12 -15.08 -4.64
N ILE A 128 4.12 -15.18 -3.77
CA ILE A 128 2.73 -14.81 -4.09
C ILE A 128 2.47 -13.38 -3.67
N PRO A 129 2.20 -12.45 -4.62
CA PRO A 129 1.84 -11.08 -4.30
C PRO A 129 0.44 -11.04 -3.68
N ILE A 130 0.30 -10.39 -2.54
CA ILE A 130 -0.97 -10.23 -1.83
C ILE A 130 -1.54 -8.83 -2.10
N PRO A 131 -2.71 -8.73 -2.75
CA PRO A 131 -3.35 -7.43 -2.97
C PRO A 131 -3.58 -6.69 -1.65
N SER A 132 -3.40 -5.38 -1.64
CA SER A 132 -3.50 -4.53 -0.45
C SER A 132 -4.85 -4.64 0.27
N ALA A 133 -5.92 -4.93 -0.46
CA ALA A 133 -7.25 -5.15 0.11
C ALA A 133 -7.35 -6.37 1.03
N TYR A 134 -6.47 -7.36 0.87
CA TYR A 134 -6.45 -8.57 1.68
C TYR A 134 -5.39 -8.56 2.78
N ALA A 135 -4.57 -7.51 2.85
CA ALA A 135 -3.54 -7.35 3.85
C ALA A 135 -3.89 -6.26 4.85
N SER A 136 -3.73 -6.53 6.14
CA SER A 136 -3.84 -5.52 7.19
C SER A 136 -2.76 -5.74 8.25
N PHE A 137 -2.37 -4.67 8.92
CA PHE A 137 -1.33 -4.69 9.93
C PHE A 137 -1.92 -4.31 11.28
N VAL A 138 -1.61 -5.10 12.29
CA VAL A 138 -2.11 -4.88 13.66
C VAL A 138 -0.92 -4.81 14.60
N PRO A 139 -0.77 -3.72 15.37
CA PRO A 139 0.26 -3.64 16.39
C PRO A 139 0.10 -4.76 17.42
N ASP A 140 1.21 -5.39 17.79
CA ASP A 140 1.28 -6.42 18.82
C ASP A 140 2.50 -6.17 19.72
N GLY A 141 2.27 -5.59 20.88
CA GLY A 141 3.33 -5.15 21.79
C GLY A 141 4.29 -4.15 21.13
N TRP A 142 5.56 -4.51 21.03
CA TRP A 142 6.60 -3.72 20.36
C TRP A 142 6.76 -4.05 18.86
N GLY A 143 5.99 -5.03 18.36
CA GLY A 143 6.00 -5.48 16.97
C GLY A 143 4.63 -5.33 16.34
N TYR A 144 4.37 -6.17 15.36
CA TYR A 144 3.10 -6.20 14.63
C TYR A 144 2.82 -7.61 14.12
N GLN A 145 1.56 -7.84 13.76
CA GLN A 145 1.11 -9.02 13.02
C GLN A 145 0.56 -8.58 11.67
N VAL A 146 0.77 -9.41 10.67
CA VAL A 146 0.23 -9.23 9.33
C VAL A 146 -0.98 -10.14 9.17
N TYR A 147 -2.14 -9.56 8.91
CA TYR A 147 -3.33 -10.34 8.62
C TYR A 147 -3.51 -10.47 7.12
N ILE A 148 -3.62 -11.69 6.64
CA ILE A 148 -3.91 -12.00 5.24
C ILE A 148 -5.23 -12.77 5.19
N ASN A 149 -6.23 -12.24 4.51
CA ASN A 149 -7.59 -12.81 4.47
C ASN A 149 -8.17 -13.10 5.87
N GLY A 150 -7.82 -12.27 6.87
CA GLY A 150 -8.28 -12.43 8.25
C GLY A 150 -7.49 -13.45 9.08
N GLN A 151 -6.47 -14.09 8.53
CA GLN A 151 -5.55 -14.96 9.26
C GLN A 151 -4.32 -14.18 9.70
N ALA A 152 -3.94 -14.32 10.96
CA ALA A 152 -2.77 -13.67 11.54
C ALA A 152 -1.49 -14.42 11.17
N HIS A 153 -0.49 -13.69 10.70
CA HIS A 153 0.83 -14.17 10.36
C HIS A 153 1.89 -13.32 11.06
N ARG A 154 3.01 -13.94 11.41
CA ARG A 154 4.14 -13.21 11.98
C ARG A 154 4.90 -12.47 10.88
N PRO A 155 5.57 -11.36 11.20
CA PRO A 155 6.34 -10.59 10.22
C PRO A 155 7.45 -11.40 9.53
N ASP A 156 7.99 -12.42 10.19
CA ASP A 156 9.01 -13.32 9.67
C ASP A 156 8.47 -14.39 8.68
N GLU A 157 7.16 -14.57 8.62
CA GLU A 157 6.50 -15.49 7.68
C GLU A 157 6.17 -14.83 6.34
N VAL A 158 6.28 -13.51 6.23
CA VAL A 158 5.92 -12.75 5.03
C VAL A 158 7.03 -11.79 4.62
N LEU A 159 7.06 -11.41 3.36
CA LEU A 159 7.90 -10.31 2.90
C LEU A 159 7.07 -9.03 2.92
N HIS A 160 7.37 -8.16 3.86
CA HIS A 160 6.73 -6.86 3.98
C HIS A 160 7.66 -5.78 3.42
N PHE A 161 7.25 -5.17 2.32
CA PHE A 161 7.93 -4.06 1.67
C PHE A 161 7.30 -2.76 2.12
N THR A 162 8.13 -1.80 2.55
CA THR A 162 7.66 -0.51 3.03
C THR A 162 8.37 0.64 2.35
N ILE A 163 7.65 1.75 2.16
CA ILE A 163 8.21 3.02 1.72
C ILE A 163 7.80 4.12 2.70
N GLY A 164 8.79 4.88 3.15
CA GLY A 164 8.62 5.78 4.29
C GLY A 164 8.59 5.00 5.62
N SER A 165 8.42 5.72 6.71
CA SER A 165 8.30 5.15 8.04
C SER A 165 7.33 6.00 8.86
N ASP A 166 6.37 5.37 9.49
CA ASP A 166 5.46 6.05 10.41
C ASP A 166 6.19 6.40 11.71
N THR A 167 5.86 7.53 12.31
CA THR A 167 6.51 8.01 13.55
C THR A 167 6.11 7.21 14.79
N LEU A 168 4.90 6.67 14.81
CA LEU A 168 4.38 5.85 15.92
C LEU A 168 4.70 4.38 15.71
N TYR A 169 4.63 3.92 14.46
CA TYR A 169 4.86 2.53 14.07
C TYR A 169 5.95 2.46 13.01
N PRO A 170 7.24 2.43 13.39
CA PRO A 170 8.37 2.50 12.46
C PRO A 170 8.39 1.39 11.39
N TRP A 171 7.73 0.28 11.66
CA TRP A 171 7.58 -0.84 10.74
C TRP A 171 6.48 -0.63 9.67
N LEU A 172 5.60 0.37 9.88
CA LEU A 172 4.55 0.69 8.92
C LEU A 172 5.05 1.73 7.91
N GLY A 173 4.84 1.47 6.63
CA GLY A 173 5.13 2.43 5.57
C GLY A 173 4.12 3.58 5.60
N THR A 174 4.61 4.79 5.39
CA THR A 174 3.78 5.97 5.13
C THR A 174 3.86 6.31 3.66
N GLY A 175 2.82 5.96 2.90
CA GLY A 175 2.76 6.28 1.48
C GLY A 175 2.58 7.78 1.22
N TYR A 176 2.68 8.15 -0.04
CA TYR A 176 2.51 9.53 -0.51
C TYR A 176 1.05 9.91 -0.79
N ARG A 177 0.09 9.11 -0.33
CA ARG A 177 -1.33 9.26 -0.66
C ARG A 177 -1.89 10.61 -0.23
N VAL A 178 -1.56 11.04 0.98
CA VAL A 178 -2.03 12.34 1.50
C VAL A 178 -1.37 13.50 0.78
N SER A 179 -0.04 13.46 0.62
CA SER A 179 0.71 14.55 -0.03
C SER A 179 0.44 14.64 -1.53
N LEU A 180 0.24 13.53 -2.22
CA LEU A 180 -0.10 13.52 -3.64
C LEU A 180 -1.58 13.75 -3.91
N GLY A 181 -2.47 13.54 -2.94
CA GLY A 181 -3.91 13.75 -3.09
C GLY A 181 -4.24 15.20 -3.47
N GLU A 182 -3.61 16.17 -2.84
CA GLU A 182 -3.78 17.59 -3.17
C GLU A 182 -3.26 17.92 -4.58
N VAL A 183 -2.09 17.40 -4.93
CA VAL A 183 -1.51 17.55 -6.27
C VAL A 183 -2.41 16.93 -7.34
N ALA A 184 -2.95 15.73 -7.09
CA ALA A 184 -3.88 15.05 -7.99
C ALA A 184 -5.16 15.88 -8.23
N ASN A 185 -5.71 16.48 -7.17
CA ASN A 185 -6.88 17.35 -7.27
C ASN A 185 -6.59 18.62 -8.07
N ASN A 186 -5.44 19.26 -7.83
CA ASN A 186 -5.01 20.45 -8.56
C ASN A 186 -4.80 20.14 -10.05
N LEU A 187 -4.16 19.02 -10.40
CA LEU A 187 -3.99 18.57 -11.79
C LEU A 187 -5.34 18.32 -12.47
N LYS A 188 -6.27 17.67 -11.78
CA LYS A 188 -7.62 17.42 -12.31
C LYS A 188 -8.38 18.73 -12.54
N GLN A 189 -8.26 19.70 -11.65
CA GLN A 189 -8.88 21.00 -11.80
C GLN A 189 -8.25 21.79 -12.95
N ALA A 190 -6.92 21.79 -13.08
CA ALA A 190 -6.21 22.43 -14.18
C ALA A 190 -6.61 21.82 -15.53
N ALA A 191 -6.72 20.49 -15.63
CA ALA A 191 -7.19 19.80 -16.82
C ALA A 191 -8.63 20.18 -17.19
N ARG A 192 -9.52 20.29 -16.21
CA ARG A 192 -10.92 20.76 -16.43
C ARG A 192 -10.96 22.20 -16.90
N THR A 193 -10.18 23.09 -16.30
CA THR A 193 -10.09 24.49 -16.70
C THR A 193 -9.55 24.62 -18.14
N LYS A 194 -8.48 23.89 -18.45
CA LYS A 194 -7.92 23.84 -19.80
C LYS A 194 -8.94 23.34 -20.80
N LYS A 195 -9.67 22.27 -20.49
CA LYS A 195 -10.73 21.72 -21.35
C LYS A 195 -11.85 22.73 -21.56
N GLY A 196 -12.34 23.37 -20.50
CA GLY A 196 -13.37 24.41 -20.60
C GLY A 196 -12.91 25.60 -21.43
N PHE A 197 -11.64 25.99 -21.33
CA PHE A 197 -11.07 27.05 -22.15
C PHE A 197 -10.99 26.67 -23.64
N MET A 198 -10.64 25.42 -23.96
CA MET A 198 -10.56 24.93 -25.33
C MET A 198 -11.94 24.69 -25.96
N GLU A 199 -12.93 24.30 -25.15
CA GLU A 199 -14.31 24.07 -25.61
C GLU A 199 -15.13 25.35 -25.70
N SER A 200 -14.80 26.38 -24.89
CA SER A 200 -15.44 27.67 -24.99
C SER A 200 -14.98 28.38 -26.26
N LYS A 201 -15.86 28.55 -27.24
CA LYS A 201 -15.62 29.51 -28.34
C LYS A 201 -15.43 30.88 -27.71
N TRP A 202 -14.20 31.34 -27.65
CA TRP A 202 -13.88 32.64 -27.09
C TRP A 202 -14.61 33.75 -27.85
N LYS A 203 -15.71 34.22 -27.29
CA LYS A 203 -16.34 35.46 -27.76
C LYS A 203 -15.80 36.56 -26.85
N PRO A 204 -14.97 37.49 -27.34
CA PRO A 204 -14.61 38.65 -26.53
C PRO A 204 -15.89 39.47 -26.30
N SER A 205 -16.36 39.46 -25.04
CA SER A 205 -17.58 40.17 -24.66
C SER A 205 -17.32 41.61 -24.15
N LEU A 206 -16.12 42.10 -24.27
CA LEU A 206 -15.79 43.44 -23.85
C LEU A 206 -15.42 44.32 -25.06
N ILE A 207 -16.35 45.19 -25.46
CA ILE A 207 -16.07 46.35 -26.31
C ILE A 207 -15.93 47.50 -25.32
N VAL A 208 -14.71 47.95 -25.06
CA VAL A 208 -14.46 49.20 -24.34
C VAL A 208 -14.63 50.32 -25.38
N LYS A 209 -15.62 51.15 -25.17
CA LYS A 209 -15.82 52.40 -25.89
C LYS A 209 -15.08 53.54 -25.24
#